data_26f8cad3076c8580c9c2ca58cef765fa
#
_entry.id   26f8cad3076c8580c9c2ca58cef765fa
#
_cell.length_a   1.000
_cell.length_b   1.000
_cell.length_c   1.000
_cell.angle_alpha   90.00
_cell.angle_beta   90.00
_cell.angle_gamma   90.00
#
_symmetry.space_group_name_H-M   'P 1'
#
loop_
_entity.id
_entity.type
_entity.pdbx_description
1 polymer ?
#
loop_
_entity_poly.entity_id
_entity_poly.type
_entity_poly.pdbx_seq_one_letter_code
_entity_poly.pdbx_strand_id
1 'polypeptide(L)'
;FDSADILPAAKPQLDAIAAGIRMLPAEQKVVIEGHTDSVGAEEYNDELSQRRAQSVRRYLVATHGIEAARLEAVGFGKHQPLPGRSPLAGENRRVQFRGE
;
A
#
# COMPACT_ATOMS: atom_id res chain seq x y z
N PHE A 1 13.98 -4.90 3.98
CA PHE A 1 12.95 -3.84 4.04
C PHE A 1 13.05 -2.83 2.88
N ASP A 2 14.10 -2.94 2.09
CA ASP A 2 14.26 -2.09 0.91
C ASP A 2 13.53 -2.63 -0.32
N SER A 3 12.90 -3.79 -0.20
CA SER A 3 12.21 -4.42 -1.30
C SER A 3 10.79 -3.91 -1.45
N ALA A 4 10.34 -3.78 -2.70
CA ALA A 4 8.93 -3.53 -3.02
C ALA A 4 8.12 -4.82 -3.15
N ASP A 5 8.77 -5.98 -3.03
CA ASP A 5 8.08 -7.26 -3.15
C ASP A 5 7.18 -7.52 -1.96
N ILE A 6 6.05 -8.20 -2.22
CA ILE A 6 5.13 -8.59 -1.18
C ILE A 6 5.69 -9.78 -0.43
N LEU A 7 5.88 -9.61 0.89
CA LEU A 7 6.35 -10.70 1.73
C LEU A 7 5.24 -11.74 1.88
N PRO A 8 5.58 -13.05 1.93
CA PRO A 8 4.56 -14.08 2.12
C PRO A 8 3.70 -13.88 3.36
N ALA A 9 4.27 -13.34 4.44
CA ALA A 9 3.53 -13.09 5.67
C ALA A 9 2.45 -12.01 5.52
N ALA A 10 2.55 -11.14 4.52
CA ALA A 10 1.56 -10.08 4.27
C ALA A 10 0.38 -10.59 3.43
N LYS A 11 0.51 -11.71 2.73
CA LYS A 11 -0.51 -12.18 1.81
C LYS A 11 -1.87 -12.45 2.46
N PRO A 12 -1.94 -13.08 3.66
CA PRO A 12 -3.25 -13.26 4.31
C PRO A 12 -3.98 -11.96 4.58
N GLN A 13 -3.26 -10.89 4.94
CA GLN A 13 -3.87 -9.58 5.16
C GLN A 13 -4.40 -8.99 3.85
N LEU A 14 -3.64 -9.14 2.77
CA LEU A 14 -4.07 -8.68 1.46
C LEU A 14 -5.27 -9.48 0.94
N ASP A 15 -5.31 -10.78 1.23
CA ASP A 15 -6.46 -11.61 0.87
C ASP A 15 -7.72 -11.14 1.59
N ALA A 16 -7.61 -10.77 2.87
CA ALA A 16 -8.73 -10.23 3.62
C ALA A 16 -9.18 -8.87 3.07
N ILE A 17 -8.23 -8.03 2.67
CA ILE A 17 -8.55 -6.74 2.04
C ILE A 17 -9.26 -6.94 0.71
N ALA A 18 -8.83 -7.90 -0.09
CA ALA A 18 -9.49 -8.22 -1.35
C ALA A 18 -10.95 -8.63 -1.13
N ALA A 19 -11.19 -9.45 -0.11
CA ALA A 19 -12.57 -9.83 0.25
C ALA A 19 -13.40 -8.61 0.64
N GLY A 20 -12.82 -7.68 1.40
CA GLY A 20 -13.48 -6.44 1.77
C GLY A 20 -13.82 -5.57 0.57
N ILE A 21 -12.90 -5.45 -0.38
CA ILE A 21 -13.12 -4.67 -1.60
C ILE A 21 -14.26 -5.26 -2.42
N ARG A 22 -14.37 -6.58 -2.49
CA ARG A 22 -15.45 -7.23 -3.23
C ARG A 22 -16.82 -6.96 -2.60
N MET A 23 -16.87 -6.63 -1.31
CA MET A 23 -18.12 -6.30 -0.63
C MET A 23 -18.57 -4.85 -0.86
N LEU A 24 -17.69 -4.01 -1.41
CA LEU A 24 -18.02 -2.65 -1.77
C LEU A 24 -18.78 -2.62 -3.10
N PRO A 25 -19.56 -1.55 -3.37
CA PRO A 25 -20.17 -1.39 -4.69
C PRO A 25 -19.10 -1.48 -5.79
N ALA A 26 -19.48 -2.06 -6.92
CA ALA A 26 -18.52 -2.34 -8.00
C ALA A 26 -17.83 -1.07 -8.54
N GLU A 27 -18.49 0.08 -8.46
CA GLU A 27 -17.93 1.35 -8.93
C GLU A 27 -17.11 2.08 -7.86
N GLN A 28 -17.09 1.58 -6.62
CA GLN A 28 -16.30 2.19 -5.56
C GLN A 28 -14.81 2.03 -5.86
N LYS A 29 -14.08 3.13 -5.92
CA LYS A 29 -12.64 3.11 -6.11
C LYS A 29 -11.92 3.05 -4.76
N VAL A 30 -10.73 2.45 -4.77
CA VAL A 30 -9.91 2.27 -3.58
C VAL A 30 -8.51 2.76 -3.88
N VAL A 31 -7.96 3.56 -2.98
CA VAL A 31 -6.59 4.05 -3.09
C VAL A 31 -5.69 3.18 -2.21
N ILE A 32 -4.61 2.70 -2.80
CA ILE A 32 -3.57 1.93 -2.11
C ILE A 32 -2.43 2.88 -1.82
N GLU A 33 -2.17 3.15 -0.54
CA GLU A 33 -1.18 4.12 -0.11
C GLU A 33 0.06 3.42 0.42
N GLY A 34 1.19 3.64 -0.23
CA GLY A 34 2.47 3.19 0.27
C GLY A 34 3.12 4.27 1.13
N HIS A 35 3.63 3.88 2.28
CA HIS A 35 4.30 4.78 3.21
C HIS A 35 5.66 4.22 3.61
N THR A 36 6.59 5.11 3.95
CA THR A 36 7.89 4.73 4.49
C THR A 36 8.13 5.47 5.81
N ASP A 37 9.14 5.02 6.58
CA ASP A 37 9.66 5.84 7.67
C ASP A 37 10.56 6.95 7.08
N SER A 38 11.20 7.76 7.93
CA SER A 38 12.03 8.86 7.46
C SER A 38 13.52 8.51 7.36
N VAL A 39 13.84 7.22 7.37
CA VAL A 39 15.22 6.75 7.13
C VAL A 39 15.51 6.79 5.64
N GLY A 40 16.63 7.41 5.27
CA GLY A 40 17.09 7.46 3.87
C GLY A 40 16.67 8.72 3.13
N ALA A 41 17.02 8.78 1.86
CA ALA A 41 16.75 9.92 1.01
C ALA A 41 15.27 10.03 0.65
N GLU A 42 14.78 11.25 0.53
CA GLU A 42 13.36 11.50 0.25
C GLU A 42 12.94 10.90 -1.09
N GLU A 43 13.72 11.14 -2.14
CA GLU A 43 13.37 10.60 -3.47
C GLU A 43 13.34 9.08 -3.47
N TYR A 44 14.28 8.46 -2.76
CA TYR A 44 14.32 7.01 -2.66
C TYR A 44 13.07 6.47 -1.95
N ASN A 45 12.66 7.10 -0.87
CA ASN A 45 11.48 6.69 -0.10
C ASN A 45 10.20 6.92 -0.88
N ASP A 46 10.11 8.03 -1.63
CA ASP A 46 8.95 8.29 -2.49
C ASP A 46 8.81 7.20 -3.55
N GLU A 47 9.90 6.86 -4.22
CA GLU A 47 9.90 5.82 -5.24
C GLU A 47 9.58 4.44 -4.63
N LEU A 48 10.18 4.11 -3.48
CA LEU A 48 9.95 2.83 -2.83
C LEU A 48 8.49 2.68 -2.40
N SER A 49 7.90 3.73 -1.82
CA SER A 49 6.50 3.69 -1.40
C SER A 49 5.57 3.52 -2.60
N GLN A 50 5.87 4.17 -3.72
CA GLN A 50 5.08 4.02 -4.95
C GLN A 50 5.18 2.60 -5.48
N ARG A 51 6.38 2.02 -5.49
CA ARG A 51 6.58 0.64 -5.97
C ARG A 51 5.89 -0.38 -5.07
N ARG A 52 5.89 -0.16 -3.75
CA ARG A 52 5.17 -1.03 -2.82
C ARG A 52 3.66 -0.99 -3.08
N ALA A 53 3.11 0.20 -3.25
CA ALA A 53 1.69 0.35 -3.55
C ALA A 53 1.34 -0.33 -4.88
N GLN A 54 2.19 -0.20 -5.89
CA GLN A 54 1.99 -0.85 -7.18
C GLN A 54 2.08 -2.37 -7.09
N SER A 55 3.00 -2.89 -6.26
CA SER A 55 3.12 -4.35 -6.05
C SER A 55 1.85 -4.92 -5.43
N VAL A 56 1.28 -4.23 -4.46
CA VAL A 56 0.01 -4.62 -3.83
C VAL A 56 -1.11 -4.57 -4.87
N ARG A 57 -1.16 -3.52 -5.68
CA ARG A 57 -2.17 -3.39 -6.74
C ARG A 57 -2.09 -4.56 -7.70
N ARG A 58 -0.89 -4.91 -8.16
CA ARG A 58 -0.70 -6.05 -9.07
C ARG A 58 -1.15 -7.36 -8.45
N TYR A 59 -0.88 -7.56 -7.16
CA TYR A 59 -1.31 -8.76 -6.46
C TYR A 59 -2.84 -8.86 -6.42
N LEU A 60 -3.51 -7.77 -6.08
CA LEU A 60 -4.97 -7.76 -6.01
C LEU A 60 -5.61 -7.99 -7.39
N VAL A 61 -5.03 -7.43 -8.43
CA VAL A 61 -5.53 -7.65 -9.80
C VAL A 61 -5.28 -9.07 -10.27
N ALA A 62 -4.04 -9.56 -10.12
CA ALA A 62 -3.63 -10.85 -10.68
C ALA A 62 -4.17 -12.04 -9.88
N THR A 63 -4.17 -11.93 -8.55
CA THR A 63 -4.54 -13.05 -7.68
C THR A 63 -6.03 -13.06 -7.36
N HIS A 64 -6.62 -11.89 -7.18
CA HIS A 64 -8.02 -11.77 -6.74
C HIS A 64 -8.97 -11.29 -7.81
N GLY A 65 -8.48 -10.97 -9.00
CA GLY A 65 -9.32 -10.56 -10.11
C GLY A 65 -10.04 -9.23 -9.92
N ILE A 66 -9.53 -8.36 -9.04
CA ILE A 66 -10.11 -7.04 -8.84
C ILE A 66 -9.80 -6.20 -10.06
N GLU A 67 -10.79 -5.48 -10.58
CA GLU A 67 -10.60 -4.65 -11.77
C GLU A 67 -9.56 -3.56 -11.51
N ALA A 68 -8.58 -3.47 -12.40
CA ALA A 68 -7.48 -2.50 -12.25
C ALA A 68 -7.99 -1.07 -12.18
N ALA A 69 -9.08 -0.74 -12.87
CA ALA A 69 -9.64 0.62 -12.88
C ALA A 69 -10.20 1.04 -11.52
N ARG A 70 -10.45 0.11 -10.61
CA ARG A 70 -10.93 0.41 -9.26
C ARG A 70 -9.81 0.76 -8.30
N LEU A 71 -8.57 0.51 -8.67
CA LEU A 71 -7.43 0.61 -7.76
C LEU A 71 -6.47 1.70 -8.25
N GLU A 72 -6.10 2.59 -7.34
CA GLU A 72 -5.09 3.60 -7.59
C GLU A 72 -3.96 3.42 -6.59
N ALA A 73 -2.72 3.30 -7.09
CA ALA A 73 -1.54 3.14 -6.25
C ALA A 73 -0.84 4.50 -6.11
N VAL A 74 -0.63 4.95 -4.87
CA VAL A 74 -0.02 6.24 -4.58
C VAL A 74 1.06 6.06 -3.52
N GLY A 75 2.23 6.63 -3.75
CA GLY A 75 3.32 6.63 -2.78
C GLY A 75 3.37 7.96 -2.05
N PHE A 76 3.33 7.90 -0.72
CA PHE A 76 3.47 9.08 0.13
C PHE A 76 4.86 9.22 0.74
N GLY A 77 5.73 8.23 0.55
CA GLY A 77 7.07 8.26 1.13
C GLY A 77 7.00 8.40 2.64
N LYS A 78 7.79 9.32 3.18
CA LYS A 78 7.86 9.59 4.63
C LYS A 78 6.97 10.76 5.07
N HIS A 79 6.13 11.28 4.19
CA HIS A 79 5.41 12.54 4.42
C HIS A 79 4.22 12.41 5.36
N GLN A 80 3.74 11.19 5.64
CA GLN A 80 2.59 10.98 6.51
C GLN A 80 2.91 9.91 7.56
N PRO A 81 3.76 10.24 8.57
CA PRO A 81 4.06 9.30 9.63
C PRO A 81 2.82 9.04 10.50
N LEU A 82 2.80 7.88 11.15
CA LEU A 82 1.72 7.54 12.06
C LEU A 82 1.70 8.52 13.24
N PRO A 83 0.52 9.05 13.60
CA PRO A 83 0.41 9.94 14.76
C PRO A 83 0.90 9.24 16.03
N GLY A 84 1.63 9.98 16.86
CA GLY A 84 2.11 9.46 18.14
C GLY A 84 3.32 8.54 18.02
N ARG A 85 3.83 8.29 16.80
CA ARG A 85 5.03 7.51 16.57
C ARG A 85 6.16 8.39 16.08
N SER A 86 7.40 8.00 16.37
CA SER A 86 8.55 8.67 15.77
C SER A 86 8.49 8.57 14.25
N PRO A 87 8.81 9.62 13.50
CA PRO A 87 8.93 9.51 12.04
C PRO A 87 9.94 8.45 11.59
N LEU A 88 10.90 8.10 12.46
CA LEU A 88 11.89 7.05 12.18
C LEU A 88 11.38 5.65 12.50
N ALA A 89 10.19 5.52 13.11
CA ALA A 89 9.68 4.22 13.53
C ALA A 89 9.36 3.32 12.34
N GLY A 90 9.69 2.05 12.46
CA GLY A 90 9.43 1.06 11.43
C GLY A 90 7.96 0.89 11.09
N GLU A 91 7.05 1.22 12.02
CA GLU A 91 5.62 1.16 11.80
C GLU A 91 5.17 2.08 10.67
N ASN A 92 5.98 3.09 10.30
CA ASN A 92 5.66 3.97 9.18
C ASN A 92 5.92 3.32 7.82
N ARG A 93 6.63 2.20 7.78
CA ARG A 93 6.80 1.42 6.56
C ARG A 93 5.58 0.53 6.39
N ARG A 94 4.57 1.04 5.71
CA ARG A 94 3.28 0.37 5.65
C ARG A 94 2.56 0.64 4.34
N VAL A 95 1.54 -0.16 4.08
CA VAL A 95 0.57 0.08 3.02
C VAL A 95 -0.79 0.25 3.68
N GLN A 96 -1.51 1.29 3.30
CA GLN A 96 -2.86 1.57 3.81
C GLN A 96 -3.83 1.66 2.65
N PHE A 97 -5.11 1.43 2.94
CA PHE A 97 -6.17 1.47 1.95
C PHE A 97 -7.21 2.47 2.39
N ARG A 98 -7.74 3.25 1.44
CA ARG A 98 -8.87 4.13 1.72
C ARG A 98 -9.84 4.13 0.55
N GLY A 99 -11.13 4.29 0.87
CA GLY A 99 -12.14 4.50 -0.15
C GLY A 99 -12.03 5.90 -0.74
N GLU A 100 -12.39 6.02 -1.97
CA GLU A 100 -12.37 7.28 -2.67
C GLU A 100 -13.79 7.78 -2.92
#